data_4a612c0810778d1123c425661bdc2f7f
#
_entry.id   4a612c0810778d1123c425661bdc2f7f
#
_cell.length_a   1.000
_cell.length_b   1.000
_cell.length_c   1.000
_cell.angle_alpha   90.00
_cell.angle_beta   90.00
_cell.angle_gamma   90.00
#
_symmetry.space_group_name_H-M   'P 1'
#
loop_
_entity.id
_entity.type
_entity.pdbx_description
1 polymer ?
#
loop_
_entity_poly.entity_id
_entity_poly.type
_entity_poly.pdbx_seq_one_letter_code
_entity_poly.pdbx_strand_id
1 'polypeptide(L)'
;MKSIILAIALLCFCSSGHAQITVPKTVPATKDFIKPPAIGDIAKTASGIAGELMSKLALPGTQKTGLTNAISGFLTKKKDIVGLADTNPTSYLSKFNPLQKGLFDKIKGIIGASAFTKFLGLKPSGEGAAGNILSNLFF
;
A
#
# COMPACT_ATOMS: atom_id res chain seq x y z
N MET A 1 -50.15 23.21 61.32
CA MET A 1 -51.03 22.75 60.25
C MET A 1 -50.19 22.35 59.07
N LYS A 2 -50.19 21.07 58.86
CA LYS A 2 -49.88 20.33 57.64
C LYS A 2 -48.59 20.66 56.85
N SER A 3 -47.56 20.04 57.31
CA SER A 3 -46.28 19.80 56.51
C SER A 3 -46.51 18.72 55.50
N ILE A 4 -46.20 18.98 54.26
CA ILE A 4 -46.09 17.98 53.24
C ILE A 4 -44.64 17.96 52.83
N ILE A 5 -43.94 16.93 53.28
CA ILE A 5 -42.55 16.63 52.86
C ILE A 5 -42.62 15.86 51.59
N LEU A 6 -42.19 16.46 50.47
CA LEU A 6 -42.07 15.82 49.22
C LEU A 6 -40.63 15.35 49.09
N ALA A 7 -40.37 14.07 49.27
CA ALA A 7 -39.10 13.44 49.04
C ALA A 7 -38.90 13.22 47.54
N ILE A 8 -38.02 13.98 46.94
CA ILE A 8 -37.57 13.74 45.56
C ILE A 8 -36.37 12.83 45.65
N ALA A 9 -36.55 11.56 45.32
CA ALA A 9 -35.49 10.60 45.14
C ALA A 9 -34.82 10.87 43.78
N LEU A 10 -33.63 11.45 43.83
CA LEU A 10 -32.77 11.65 42.65
C LEU A 10 -32.07 10.33 42.32
N LEU A 11 -32.63 9.56 41.41
CA LEU A 11 -31.97 8.39 40.81
C LEU A 11 -30.88 8.86 39.83
N CYS A 12 -29.66 8.92 40.32
CA CYS A 12 -28.48 8.98 39.43
C CYS A 12 -28.34 7.68 38.66
N PHE A 13 -28.87 7.64 37.45
CA PHE A 13 -28.52 6.63 36.47
C PHE A 13 -27.12 6.98 35.89
N CYS A 14 -26.07 6.47 36.50
CA CYS A 14 -24.77 6.38 35.86
C CYS A 14 -24.85 5.32 34.75
N SER A 15 -25.32 5.70 33.58
CA SER A 15 -25.10 4.94 32.37
C SER A 15 -23.62 5.03 31.98
N SER A 16 -22.83 4.09 32.47
CA SER A 16 -21.49 3.82 31.92
C SER A 16 -21.68 3.32 30.50
N GLY A 17 -21.85 4.25 29.59
CA GLY A 17 -21.74 3.99 28.16
C GLY A 17 -20.33 3.56 27.85
N HIS A 18 -20.06 2.26 27.88
CA HIS A 18 -18.94 1.68 27.19
C HIS A 18 -19.23 1.90 25.69
N ALA A 19 -18.69 2.97 25.16
CA ALA A 19 -18.56 3.12 23.73
C ALA A 19 -17.62 1.99 23.28
N GLN A 20 -18.19 0.84 22.98
CA GLN A 20 -17.53 -0.14 22.16
C GLN A 20 -17.32 0.57 20.83
N ILE A 21 -16.08 1.04 20.62
CA ILE A 21 -15.59 1.37 19.28
C ILE A 21 -15.64 0.04 18.53
N THR A 22 -16.79 -0.22 17.93
CA THR A 22 -16.90 -1.25 16.91
C THR A 22 -16.04 -0.74 15.76
N VAL A 23 -14.76 -1.09 15.80
CA VAL A 23 -13.92 -0.97 14.62
C VAL A 23 -14.69 -1.72 13.53
N PRO A 24 -15.16 -1.04 12.48
CA PRO A 24 -15.84 -1.74 11.43
C PRO A 24 -14.82 -2.73 10.87
N LYS A 25 -15.04 -4.02 11.12
CA LYS A 25 -14.34 -5.13 10.49
C LYS A 25 -14.90 -5.27 9.06
N THR A 26 -14.98 -4.15 8.38
CA THR A 26 -15.14 -4.10 6.94
C THR A 26 -13.76 -4.28 6.38
N VAL A 27 -13.32 -5.52 6.32
CA VAL A 27 -12.34 -5.94 5.31
C VAL A 27 -12.91 -5.39 4.00
N PRO A 28 -12.27 -4.42 3.33
CA PRO A 28 -12.74 -4.00 2.03
C PRO A 28 -12.85 -5.27 1.21
N ALA A 29 -14.04 -5.50 0.66
CA ALA A 29 -14.33 -6.68 -0.12
C ALA A 29 -13.20 -6.82 -1.16
N THR A 30 -12.60 -7.99 -1.22
CA THR A 30 -11.48 -8.39 -2.05
C THR A 30 -11.71 -8.23 -3.57
N LYS A 31 -12.75 -7.51 -3.97
CA LYS A 31 -13.08 -7.25 -5.39
C LYS A 31 -12.03 -6.43 -6.13
N ASP A 32 -11.24 -5.62 -5.41
CA ASP A 32 -10.22 -4.76 -6.02
C ASP A 32 -8.79 -5.21 -5.69
N PHE A 33 -8.62 -6.38 -5.04
CA PHE A 33 -7.30 -6.91 -4.78
C PHE A 33 -6.71 -7.51 -6.05
N ILE A 34 -5.76 -6.80 -6.64
CA ILE A 34 -4.98 -7.31 -7.77
C ILE A 34 -3.85 -8.15 -7.20
N LYS A 35 -3.87 -9.46 -7.50
CA LYS A 35 -2.81 -10.36 -7.09
C LYS A 35 -1.47 -9.90 -7.68
N PRO A 36 -0.43 -9.73 -6.84
CA PRO A 36 0.88 -9.34 -7.34
C PRO A 36 1.43 -10.39 -8.31
N PRO A 37 2.12 -9.97 -9.38
CA PRO A 37 2.77 -10.90 -10.28
C PRO A 37 3.89 -11.66 -9.56
N ALA A 38 4.18 -12.88 -10.02
CA ALA A 38 5.29 -13.68 -9.50
C ALA A 38 6.62 -12.94 -9.74
N ILE A 39 7.44 -12.88 -8.68
CA ILE A 39 8.78 -12.29 -8.76
C ILE A 39 9.75 -13.42 -9.11
N GLY A 40 10.28 -13.39 -10.32
CA GLY A 40 11.32 -14.32 -10.77
C GLY A 40 12.70 -13.95 -10.25
N ASP A 41 13.68 -13.86 -11.15
CA ASP A 41 15.01 -13.34 -10.83
C ASP A 41 14.93 -11.85 -10.50
N ILE A 42 15.33 -11.48 -9.28
CA ILE A 42 15.20 -10.11 -8.76
C ILE A 42 16.07 -9.14 -9.57
N ALA A 43 17.31 -9.51 -9.89
CA ALA A 43 18.23 -8.62 -10.59
C ALA A 43 17.74 -8.35 -12.02
N LYS A 44 17.28 -9.39 -12.71
CA LYS A 44 16.72 -9.30 -14.06
C LYS A 44 15.43 -8.49 -14.07
N THR A 45 14.53 -8.75 -13.13
CA THR A 45 13.26 -8.03 -13.00
C THR A 45 13.50 -6.55 -12.68
N ALA A 46 14.38 -6.24 -11.73
CA ALA A 46 14.71 -4.86 -11.36
C ALA A 46 15.34 -4.10 -12.53
N SER A 47 16.26 -4.74 -13.26
CA SER A 47 16.89 -4.13 -14.44
C SER A 47 15.89 -3.89 -15.58
N GLY A 48 14.96 -4.84 -15.79
CA GLY A 48 13.88 -4.70 -16.77
C GLY A 48 12.93 -3.55 -16.43
N ILE A 49 12.49 -3.46 -15.17
CA ILE A 49 11.64 -2.35 -14.71
C ILE A 49 12.36 -1.02 -14.83
N ALA A 50 13.63 -0.94 -14.39
CA ALA A 50 14.41 0.28 -14.51
C ALA A 50 14.58 0.70 -16.00
N GLY A 51 14.85 -0.25 -16.89
CA GLY A 51 14.93 0.00 -18.33
C GLY A 51 13.62 0.54 -18.92
N GLU A 52 12.50 -0.04 -18.53
CA GLU A 52 11.18 0.44 -18.98
C GLU A 52 10.86 1.84 -18.45
N LEU A 53 11.16 2.12 -17.19
CA LEU A 53 10.99 3.46 -16.63
C LEU A 53 11.89 4.49 -17.33
N MET A 54 13.14 4.13 -17.60
CA MET A 54 14.08 4.98 -18.34
C MET A 54 13.51 5.38 -19.70
N SER A 55 12.98 4.40 -20.44
CA SER A 55 12.41 4.61 -21.77
C SER A 55 11.12 5.44 -21.72
N LYS A 56 10.16 5.05 -20.85
CA LYS A 56 8.84 5.72 -20.77
C LYS A 56 8.90 7.14 -20.21
N LEU A 57 9.85 7.41 -19.34
CA LEU A 57 10.01 8.72 -18.69
C LEU A 57 11.13 9.57 -19.31
N ALA A 58 11.81 9.06 -20.37
CA ALA A 58 12.94 9.70 -21.01
C ALA A 58 14.02 10.16 -20.00
N LEU A 59 14.42 9.27 -19.09
CA LEU A 59 15.36 9.59 -18.02
C LEU A 59 16.82 9.50 -18.49
N PRO A 60 17.72 10.33 -17.94
CA PRO A 60 19.15 10.24 -18.27
C PRO A 60 19.76 8.93 -17.75
N GLY A 61 20.70 8.36 -18.50
CA GLY A 61 21.34 7.08 -18.20
C GLY A 61 21.99 6.99 -16.82
N THR A 62 22.39 8.11 -16.25
CA THR A 62 22.98 8.22 -14.91
C THR A 62 22.04 7.77 -13.78
N GLN A 63 20.72 7.82 -14.00
CA GLN A 63 19.73 7.42 -13.01
C GLN A 63 19.46 5.90 -12.99
N LYS A 64 19.88 5.17 -14.02
CA LYS A 64 19.62 3.73 -14.18
C LYS A 64 20.08 2.91 -12.97
N THR A 65 21.30 3.09 -12.53
CA THR A 65 21.87 2.33 -11.41
C THR A 65 21.10 2.59 -10.12
N GLY A 66 20.79 3.86 -9.83
CA GLY A 66 19.98 4.23 -8.64
C GLY A 66 18.61 3.59 -8.66
N LEU A 67 17.90 3.64 -9.80
CA LEU A 67 16.60 3.00 -10.00
C LEU A 67 16.69 1.49 -9.82
N THR A 68 17.64 0.84 -10.47
CA THR A 68 17.82 -0.62 -10.39
C THR A 68 18.06 -1.06 -8.95
N ASN A 69 18.92 -0.35 -8.21
CA ASN A 69 19.20 -0.67 -6.81
C ASN A 69 17.99 -0.46 -5.90
N ALA A 70 17.25 0.65 -6.09
CA ALA A 70 16.05 0.92 -5.30
C ALA A 70 14.97 -0.16 -5.54
N ILE A 71 14.75 -0.54 -6.81
CA ILE A 71 13.77 -1.55 -7.21
C ILE A 71 14.20 -2.94 -6.73
N SER A 72 15.48 -3.31 -6.88
CA SER A 72 16.00 -4.60 -6.42
C SER A 72 15.81 -4.78 -4.91
N GLY A 73 16.17 -3.76 -4.11
CA GLY A 73 15.96 -3.79 -2.66
C GLY A 73 14.48 -3.89 -2.24
N PHE A 74 13.59 -3.28 -3.01
CA PHE A 74 12.15 -3.41 -2.81
C PHE A 74 11.65 -4.82 -3.18
N LEU A 75 12.04 -5.35 -4.34
CA LEU A 75 11.62 -6.69 -4.79
C LEU A 75 12.10 -7.78 -3.85
N THR A 76 13.28 -7.65 -3.26
CA THR A 76 13.77 -8.57 -2.24
C THR A 76 12.81 -8.64 -1.05
N LYS A 77 12.45 -7.50 -0.48
CA LYS A 77 11.52 -7.43 0.64
C LYS A 77 10.09 -7.86 0.27
N LYS A 78 9.66 -7.53 -0.95
CA LYS A 78 8.35 -7.96 -1.48
C LYS A 78 8.28 -9.48 -1.62
N LYS A 79 9.36 -10.13 -2.07
CA LYS A 79 9.43 -11.58 -2.20
C LYS A 79 9.16 -12.30 -0.88
N ASP A 80 9.62 -11.73 0.24
CA ASP A 80 9.41 -12.30 1.58
C ASP A 80 7.94 -12.29 2.02
N ILE A 81 7.14 -11.39 1.46
CA ILE A 81 5.72 -11.22 1.84
C ILE A 81 4.73 -11.66 0.77
N VAL A 82 5.19 -11.92 -0.46
CA VAL A 82 4.29 -12.22 -1.59
C VAL A 82 3.40 -13.44 -1.36
N GLY A 83 3.87 -14.44 -0.61
CA GLY A 83 3.06 -15.60 -0.23
C GLY A 83 1.82 -15.26 0.60
N LEU A 84 1.83 -14.13 1.30
CA LEU A 84 0.66 -13.65 2.04
C LEU A 84 -0.47 -13.19 1.10
N ALA A 85 -0.16 -12.85 -0.13
CA ALA A 85 -1.16 -12.43 -1.11
C ALA A 85 -2.21 -13.54 -1.38
N ASP A 86 -1.80 -14.80 -1.26
CA ASP A 86 -2.68 -15.95 -1.44
C ASP A 86 -3.37 -16.40 -0.13
N THR A 87 -2.66 -16.30 0.99
CA THR A 87 -3.13 -16.84 2.27
C THR A 87 -3.81 -15.80 3.16
N ASN A 88 -3.36 -14.55 3.10
CA ASN A 88 -3.89 -13.44 3.89
C ASN A 88 -3.66 -12.09 3.20
N PRO A 89 -4.51 -11.72 2.21
CA PRO A 89 -4.37 -10.47 1.45
C PRO A 89 -4.30 -9.21 2.32
N THR A 90 -5.03 -9.17 3.43
CA THR A 90 -4.99 -8.03 4.37
C THR A 90 -3.61 -7.86 5.00
N SER A 91 -3.00 -8.96 5.44
CA SER A 91 -1.63 -8.94 5.97
C SER A 91 -0.61 -8.59 4.90
N TYR A 92 -0.82 -9.06 3.65
CA TYR A 92 0.01 -8.66 2.52
C TYR A 92 -0.02 -7.14 2.34
N LEU A 93 -1.20 -6.54 2.20
CA LEU A 93 -1.35 -5.09 2.00
C LEU A 93 -0.77 -4.27 3.14
N SER A 94 -0.96 -4.71 4.39
CA SER A 94 -0.41 -4.06 5.57
C SER A 94 1.12 -3.98 5.55
N LYS A 95 1.79 -5.00 5.03
CA LYS A 95 3.25 -5.04 4.87
C LYS A 95 3.73 -4.39 3.57
N PHE A 96 2.97 -4.54 2.50
CA PHE A 96 3.31 -4.01 1.18
C PHE A 96 3.27 -2.48 1.12
N ASN A 97 2.22 -1.86 1.68
CA ASN A 97 2.03 -0.40 1.61
C ASN A 97 3.24 0.41 2.13
N PRO A 98 3.83 0.11 3.30
CA PRO A 98 5.01 0.83 3.75
C PRO A 98 6.25 0.55 2.89
N LEU A 99 6.39 -0.66 2.33
CA LEU A 99 7.48 -0.97 1.40
C LEU A 99 7.35 -0.17 0.11
N GLN A 100 6.14 -0.12 -0.45
CA GLN A 100 5.84 0.65 -1.65
C GLN A 100 6.08 2.15 -1.44
N LYS A 101 5.61 2.70 -0.32
CA LYS A 101 5.87 4.11 0.04
C LYS A 101 7.36 4.39 0.07
N GLY A 102 8.15 3.56 0.75
CA GLY A 102 9.61 3.71 0.83
C GLY A 102 10.30 3.62 -0.54
N LEU A 103 9.80 2.76 -1.44
CA LEU A 103 10.27 2.71 -2.83
C LEU A 103 9.94 4.00 -3.57
N PHE A 104 8.70 4.47 -3.49
CA PHE A 104 8.25 5.67 -4.20
C PHE A 104 9.00 6.93 -3.74
N ASP A 105 9.29 7.05 -2.45
CA ASP A 105 10.12 8.13 -1.92
C ASP A 105 11.54 8.10 -2.52
N LYS A 106 12.15 6.91 -2.66
CA LYS A 106 13.45 6.73 -3.31
C LYS A 106 13.39 7.07 -4.81
N ILE A 107 12.39 6.54 -5.51
CA ILE A 107 12.21 6.83 -6.95
C ILE A 107 12.06 8.34 -7.14
N LYS A 108 11.20 8.99 -6.37
CA LYS A 108 11.00 10.46 -6.42
C LYS A 108 12.30 11.22 -6.19
N GLY A 109 13.14 10.77 -5.26
CA GLY A 109 14.46 11.36 -5.00
C GLY A 109 15.43 11.20 -6.16
N ILE A 110 15.33 10.11 -6.92
CA ILE A 110 16.21 9.83 -8.08
C ILE A 110 15.77 10.58 -9.33
N ILE A 111 14.46 10.53 -9.66
CA ILE A 111 13.94 11.06 -10.94
C ILE A 111 13.37 12.47 -10.84
N GLY A 112 13.16 12.98 -9.64
CA GLY A 112 12.55 14.29 -9.39
C GLY A 112 11.02 14.28 -9.43
N ALA A 113 10.42 15.35 -8.92
CA ALA A 113 8.96 15.43 -8.75
C ALA A 113 8.17 15.38 -10.07
N SER A 114 8.67 16.05 -11.12
CA SER A 114 8.00 16.11 -12.43
C SER A 114 7.93 14.74 -13.11
N ALA A 115 9.06 14.01 -13.16
CA ALA A 115 9.10 12.67 -13.72
C ALA A 115 8.33 11.67 -12.83
N PHE A 116 8.32 11.89 -11.50
CA PHE A 116 7.57 11.06 -10.57
C PHE A 116 6.05 11.14 -10.80
N THR A 117 5.51 12.32 -11.13
CA THR A 117 4.10 12.45 -11.51
C THR A 117 3.75 11.61 -12.75
N LYS A 118 4.62 11.62 -13.76
CA LYS A 118 4.48 10.77 -14.94
C LYS A 118 4.58 9.27 -14.58
N PHE A 119 5.52 8.92 -13.69
CA PHE A 119 5.66 7.55 -13.18
C PHE A 119 4.38 7.02 -12.53
N LEU A 120 3.70 7.81 -11.72
CA LEU A 120 2.41 7.41 -11.12
C LEU A 120 1.34 7.14 -12.18
N GLY A 121 1.37 7.85 -13.29
CA GLY A 121 0.49 7.61 -14.44
C GLY A 121 0.77 6.31 -15.20
N LEU A 122 1.91 5.66 -14.95
CA LEU A 122 2.24 4.35 -15.55
C LEU A 122 1.64 3.16 -14.77
N LYS A 123 0.89 3.39 -13.69
CA LYS A 123 0.24 2.34 -12.92
C LYS A 123 -0.64 1.48 -13.84
N PRO A 124 -0.35 0.18 -13.99
CA PRO A 124 -1.18 -0.70 -14.80
C PRO A 124 -2.58 -0.84 -14.21
N SER A 125 -3.58 -0.95 -15.08
CA SER A 125 -4.99 -1.13 -14.68
C SER A 125 -5.65 -2.21 -15.54
N GLY A 126 -6.73 -2.79 -15.00
CA GLY A 126 -7.50 -3.80 -15.68
C GLY A 126 -6.74 -5.12 -15.93
N GLU A 127 -7.16 -5.84 -16.96
CA GLU A 127 -6.60 -7.16 -17.31
C GLU A 127 -5.11 -7.10 -17.73
N GLY A 128 -4.63 -5.96 -18.20
CA GLY A 128 -3.23 -5.74 -18.56
C GLY A 128 -2.27 -5.69 -17.37
N ALA A 129 -2.78 -5.57 -16.15
CA ALA A 129 -1.94 -5.49 -14.95
C ALA A 129 -1.15 -6.78 -14.72
N ALA A 130 -1.73 -7.94 -14.97
CA ALA A 130 -1.09 -9.24 -14.69
C ALA A 130 0.17 -9.51 -15.54
N GLY A 131 0.21 -9.03 -16.79
CA GLY A 131 1.34 -9.23 -17.71
C GLY A 131 2.37 -8.09 -17.73
N ASN A 132 2.10 -6.99 -17.03
CA ASN A 132 2.96 -5.81 -17.08
C ASN A 132 4.03 -5.89 -15.98
N ILE A 133 5.31 -5.75 -16.38
CA ILE A 133 6.44 -5.81 -15.44
C ILE A 133 6.35 -4.69 -14.36
N LEU A 134 5.78 -3.54 -14.70
CA LEU A 134 5.58 -2.42 -13.76
C LEU A 134 4.58 -2.76 -12.65
N SER A 135 3.70 -3.75 -12.86
CA SER A 135 2.77 -4.22 -11.82
C SER A 135 3.49 -4.67 -10.55
N ASN A 136 4.75 -5.11 -10.67
CA ASN A 136 5.58 -5.43 -9.52
C ASN A 136 5.79 -4.25 -8.55
N LEU A 137 5.66 -3.02 -9.02
CA LEU A 137 5.82 -1.82 -8.20
C LEU A 137 4.52 -1.36 -7.55
N PHE A 138 3.37 -1.74 -8.13
CA PHE A 138 2.07 -1.19 -7.74
C PHE A 138 1.17 -2.19 -6.99
N PHE A 139 1.45 -3.49 -7.13
CA PHE A 139 0.61 -4.56 -6.55
C PHE A 139 1.40 -5.64 -5.82
#